data_dc9eeb3ff860add14271bc6b338cfcd2
#
_entry.id   dc9eeb3ff860add14271bc6b338cfcd2
#
_cell.length_a   1.000
_cell.length_b   1.000
_cell.length_c   1.000
_cell.angle_alpha   90.00
_cell.angle_beta   90.00
_cell.angle_gamma   90.00
#
_symmetry.space_group_name_H-M   'P 1'
#
loop_
_entity.id
_entity.type
_entity.pdbx_description
1 polymer ?
#
loop_
_entity_poly.entity_id
_entity_poly.type
_entity_poly.pdbx_seq_one_letter_code
_entity_poly.pdbx_strand_id
1 'polypeptide(L)'
;MENEDRWKYAKVDINLIDEVELNANEMSGEDFAQLTDNIAKSGLSSVPTCIKKENGRYVMISGNHRLRACKKLHYKTLGILYCEKAKFPKMKLLQ
;
A
#
# COMPACT_ATOMS: atom_id res chain seq x y z
N MET A 1 -20.15 12.29 -7.72
CA MET A 1 -19.14 12.96 -8.51
C MET A 1 -18.08 12.00 -8.97
N GLU A 2 -17.36 12.43 -9.95
CA GLU A 2 -16.32 11.58 -10.50
C GLU A 2 -15.27 11.18 -9.50
N ASN A 3 -14.99 12.07 -8.55
CA ASN A 3 -13.94 11.77 -7.57
C ASN A 3 -14.27 10.57 -6.72
N GLU A 4 -15.52 10.33 -6.49
CA GLU A 4 -15.91 9.19 -5.66
C GLU A 4 -15.67 7.87 -6.36
N ASP A 5 -15.64 7.90 -7.69
CA ASP A 5 -15.43 6.68 -8.46
C ASP A 5 -13.96 6.35 -8.65
N ARG A 6 -13.08 7.24 -8.25
CA ARG A 6 -11.67 7.03 -8.45
C ARG A 6 -11.08 5.98 -7.53
N TRP A 7 -11.53 5.98 -6.30
CA TRP A 7 -10.93 5.12 -5.28
C TRP A 7 -11.93 4.08 -4.87
N LYS A 8 -11.48 2.85 -4.87
CA LYS A 8 -12.31 1.72 -4.48
C LYS A 8 -11.59 0.95 -3.38
N TYR A 9 -12.37 0.39 -2.49
CA TYR A 9 -11.82 -0.43 -1.42
C TYR A 9 -11.86 -1.89 -1.83
N ALA A 10 -10.78 -2.60 -1.55
CA ALA A 10 -10.76 -4.03 -1.78
C ALA A 10 -9.76 -4.67 -0.83
N LYS A 11 -10.04 -5.90 -0.46
CA LYS A 11 -9.10 -6.71 0.29
C LYS A 11 -8.43 -7.63 -0.72
N VAL A 12 -7.12 -7.49 -0.88
CA VAL A 12 -6.41 -8.19 -1.94
C VAL A 12 -5.28 -9.02 -1.34
N ASP A 13 -4.82 -9.99 -2.12
CA ASP A 13 -3.67 -10.79 -1.74
C ASP A 13 -2.47 -9.87 -1.58
N ILE A 14 -1.83 -9.92 -0.42
CA ILE A 14 -0.73 -9.00 -0.13
C ILE A 14 0.44 -9.22 -1.10
N ASN A 15 0.57 -10.39 -1.67
CA ASN A 15 1.64 -10.68 -2.62
C ASN A 15 1.44 -9.99 -3.95
N LEU A 16 0.26 -9.44 -4.20
CA LEU A 16 0.01 -8.68 -5.43
C LEU A 16 0.39 -7.22 -5.30
N ILE A 17 0.83 -6.80 -4.12
CA ILE A 17 1.14 -5.39 -3.87
C ILE A 17 2.63 -5.19 -3.89
N ASP A 18 3.08 -4.29 -4.75
CA ASP A 18 4.49 -3.96 -4.90
C ASP A 18 4.79 -2.64 -4.20
N GLU A 19 5.97 -2.54 -3.62
CA GLU A 19 6.43 -1.31 -2.99
C GLU A 19 7.00 -0.38 -4.04
N VAL A 20 6.88 0.92 -3.77
CA VAL A 20 7.59 1.92 -4.53
C VAL A 20 8.87 2.23 -3.76
N GLU A 21 9.99 2.23 -4.46
CA GLU A 21 11.25 2.56 -3.81
C GLU A 21 11.27 4.05 -3.49
N LEU A 22 11.40 4.34 -2.21
CA LEU A 22 11.45 5.72 -1.76
C LEU A 22 12.68 5.87 -0.87
N ASN A 23 13.78 6.25 -1.49
CA ASN A 23 15.03 6.30 -0.76
C ASN A 23 15.02 7.35 0.33
N ALA A 24 14.26 8.39 0.15
CA ALA A 24 14.29 9.53 1.07
C ALA A 24 13.56 9.27 2.38
N ASN A 25 12.78 8.21 2.45
CA ASN A 25 11.91 8.01 3.61
C ASN A 25 12.17 6.69 4.30
N GLU A 26 13.43 6.36 4.43
CA GLU A 26 13.75 5.14 5.13
C GLU A 26 13.53 5.31 6.62
N MET A 27 12.89 4.33 7.19
CA MET A 27 12.59 4.33 8.61
C MET A 27 13.70 3.61 9.36
N SER A 28 14.05 4.11 10.52
CA SER A 28 15.06 3.43 11.33
C SER A 28 14.54 2.07 11.77
N GLY A 29 15.48 1.20 12.17
CA GLY A 29 15.08 -0.11 12.65
C GLY A 29 14.18 -0.05 13.87
N GLU A 30 14.48 0.89 14.77
CA GLU A 30 13.66 1.05 15.96
C GLU A 30 12.25 1.51 15.62
N ASP A 31 12.16 2.47 14.71
CA ASP A 31 10.85 2.97 14.32
C ASP A 31 10.06 1.90 13.59
N PHE A 32 10.72 1.11 12.76
CA PHE A 32 10.05 0.04 12.06
C PHE A 32 9.55 -1.03 13.03
N ALA A 33 10.36 -1.35 14.04
CA ALA A 33 9.94 -2.32 15.04
C ALA A 33 8.73 -1.81 15.81
N GLN A 34 8.73 -0.52 16.14
CA GLN A 34 7.60 0.07 16.84
C GLN A 34 6.34 0.04 15.97
N LEU A 35 6.47 0.38 14.70
CA LEU A 35 5.36 0.35 13.78
C LEU A 35 4.80 -1.08 13.67
N THR A 36 5.70 -2.05 13.51
CA THR A 36 5.28 -3.44 13.39
C THR A 36 4.54 -3.89 14.64
N ASP A 37 5.05 -3.52 15.80
CA ASP A 37 4.41 -3.89 17.06
C ASP A 37 3.03 -3.26 17.18
N ASN A 38 2.92 -2.00 16.80
CA ASN A 38 1.63 -1.31 16.85
C ASN A 38 0.60 -1.97 15.95
N ILE A 39 1.02 -2.37 14.76
CA ILE A 39 0.11 -3.04 13.84
C ILE A 39 -0.29 -4.40 14.39
N ALA A 40 0.65 -5.11 15.00
CA ALA A 40 0.34 -6.41 15.57
C ALA A 40 -0.71 -6.30 16.67
N LYS A 41 -0.67 -5.22 17.42
CA LYS A 41 -1.59 -5.06 18.56
C LYS A 41 -2.91 -4.45 18.17
N SER A 42 -2.90 -3.51 17.24
CA SER A 42 -4.08 -2.70 16.97
C SER A 42 -4.55 -2.73 15.53
N GLY A 43 -3.80 -3.38 14.65
CA GLY A 43 -4.11 -3.34 13.24
C GLY A 43 -3.68 -2.02 12.63
N LEU A 44 -4.04 -1.84 11.37
CA LEU A 44 -3.70 -0.60 10.65
C LEU A 44 -4.66 0.51 11.07
N SER A 45 -4.09 1.68 11.31
CA SER A 45 -4.90 2.82 11.69
C SER A 45 -5.54 3.52 10.50
N SER A 46 -5.03 3.28 9.31
CA SER A 46 -5.62 3.86 8.10
C SER A 46 -5.41 2.91 6.95
N VAL A 47 -6.21 3.08 5.91
CA VAL A 47 -6.17 2.20 4.76
C VAL A 47 -5.14 2.72 3.78
N PRO A 48 -4.14 1.90 3.40
CA PRO A 48 -3.16 2.34 2.41
C PRO A 48 -3.77 2.51 1.04
N THR A 49 -3.13 3.33 0.21
CA THR A 49 -3.62 3.57 -1.14
C THR A 49 -2.65 3.01 -2.17
N CYS A 50 -3.23 2.49 -3.23
CA CYS A 50 -2.47 1.83 -4.30
C CYS A 50 -2.99 2.26 -5.65
N ILE A 51 -2.17 2.01 -6.68
CA ILE A 51 -2.59 2.12 -8.06
C ILE A 51 -2.63 0.71 -8.64
N LYS A 52 -3.74 0.35 -9.25
CA LYS A 52 -3.86 -0.96 -9.88
C LYS A 52 -3.29 -0.89 -11.28
N LYS A 53 -2.32 -1.77 -11.55
CA LYS A 53 -1.68 -1.81 -12.85
C LYS A 53 -2.47 -2.71 -13.79
N GLU A 54 -2.15 -2.60 -15.07
CA GLU A 54 -2.87 -3.36 -16.10
C GLU A 54 -2.69 -4.86 -15.95
N ASN A 55 -1.56 -5.26 -15.35
CA ASN A 55 -1.30 -6.68 -15.18
C ASN A 55 -1.97 -7.27 -13.94
N GLY A 56 -2.81 -6.51 -13.28
CA GLY A 56 -3.52 -7.00 -12.10
C GLY A 56 -2.79 -6.82 -10.79
N ARG A 57 -1.57 -6.32 -10.83
CA ARG A 57 -0.84 -6.05 -9.60
C ARG A 57 -1.08 -4.62 -9.14
N TYR A 58 -0.73 -4.35 -7.90
CA TYR A 58 -0.95 -3.05 -7.28
C TYR A 58 0.40 -2.46 -6.88
N VAL A 59 0.51 -1.15 -6.99
CA VAL A 59 1.68 -0.42 -6.53
C VAL A 59 1.25 0.45 -5.36
N MET A 60 1.93 0.29 -4.23
CA MET A 60 1.63 1.06 -3.04
C MET A 60 2.14 2.49 -3.21
N ILE A 61 1.26 3.47 -3.11
CA ILE A 61 1.70 4.86 -3.21
C ILE A 61 1.79 5.54 -1.86
N SER A 62 1.10 5.02 -0.86
CA SER A 62 1.31 5.49 0.50
C SER A 62 1.22 4.30 1.43
N GLY A 63 2.09 4.28 2.42
CA GLY A 63 2.07 3.21 3.38
C GLY A 63 3.04 2.09 3.10
N ASN A 64 4.14 2.38 2.42
CA ASN A 64 5.12 1.34 2.10
C ASN A 64 5.68 0.67 3.35
N HIS A 65 5.94 1.44 4.40
CA HIS A 65 6.44 0.85 5.63
C HIS A 65 5.39 -0.03 6.27
N ARG A 66 4.13 0.36 6.17
CA ARG A 66 3.04 -0.47 6.69
C ARG A 66 2.92 -1.77 5.90
N LEU A 67 3.12 -1.69 4.60
CA LEU A 67 3.11 -2.90 3.79
C LEU A 67 4.19 -3.86 4.23
N ARG A 68 5.41 -3.34 4.44
CA ARG A 68 6.51 -4.19 4.91
C ARG A 68 6.19 -4.80 6.26
N ALA A 69 5.61 -4.02 7.15
CA ALA A 69 5.27 -4.52 8.48
C ALA A 69 4.22 -5.61 8.40
N CYS A 70 3.22 -5.43 7.55
CA CYS A 70 2.19 -6.45 7.38
C CYS A 70 2.75 -7.73 6.79
N LYS A 71 3.68 -7.60 5.86
CA LYS A 71 4.34 -8.78 5.32
C LYS A 71 5.15 -9.50 6.37
N LYS A 72 5.84 -8.74 7.22
CA LYS A 72 6.60 -9.32 8.29
C LYS A 72 5.71 -10.04 9.29
N LEU A 73 4.51 -9.56 9.47
CA LEU A 73 3.53 -10.17 10.36
C LEU A 73 2.76 -11.31 9.69
N HIS A 74 3.12 -11.62 8.44
CA HIS A 74 2.53 -12.75 7.70
C HIS A 74 1.05 -12.55 7.38
N TYR A 75 0.66 -11.32 7.13
CA TYR A 75 -0.68 -11.05 6.61
C TYR A 75 -0.82 -11.73 5.25
N LYS A 76 -1.97 -12.33 5.02
CA LYS A 76 -2.24 -12.95 3.72
C LYS A 76 -2.95 -12.01 2.78
N THR A 77 -3.80 -11.16 3.33
CA THR A 77 -4.53 -10.17 2.55
C THR A 77 -4.37 -8.82 3.21
N LEU A 78 -4.65 -7.78 2.43
CA LEU A 78 -4.58 -6.43 2.95
C LEU A 78 -5.70 -5.62 2.33
N GLY A 79 -6.42 -4.87 3.16
CA GLY A 79 -7.43 -3.94 2.67
C GLY A 79 -6.76 -2.70 2.15
N ILE A 80 -7.11 -2.29 0.96
CA ILE A 80 -6.51 -1.12 0.33
C ILE A 80 -7.58 -0.29 -0.36
N LEU A 81 -7.25 0.97 -0.56
CA LEU A 81 -7.96 1.81 -1.52
C LEU A 81 -7.14 1.84 -2.78
N TYR A 82 -7.77 1.59 -3.91
CA TYR A 82 -7.03 1.56 -5.15
C TYR A 82 -7.75 2.34 -6.24
N CYS A 83 -6.96 2.77 -7.21
CA CYS A 83 -7.45 3.42 -8.39
C CYS A 83 -6.74 2.81 -9.58
N GLU A 84 -7.44 2.70 -10.70
CA GLU A 84 -6.82 2.09 -11.86
C GLU A 84 -5.90 3.06 -12.54
N LYS A 85 -4.80 2.54 -13.08
CA LYS A 85 -3.79 3.38 -13.71
C LYS A 85 -4.36 4.24 -14.81
N ALA A 86 -5.31 3.70 -15.56
CA ALA A 86 -5.88 4.44 -16.69
C ALA A 86 -6.56 5.74 -16.27
N LYS A 87 -6.95 5.84 -14.98
CA LYS A 87 -7.59 7.05 -14.50
C LYS A 87 -6.62 8.14 -14.12
N PHE A 88 -5.33 7.83 -14.14
CA PHE A 88 -4.28 8.80 -13.85
C PHE A 88 -3.24 8.74 -14.96
N PRO A 89 -3.63 9.10 -16.20
CA PRO A 89 -2.70 8.93 -17.31
C PRO A 89 -1.46 9.78 -17.20
N LYS A 90 -1.52 10.89 -16.49
CA LYS A 90 -0.37 11.76 -16.35
C LYS A 90 0.50 11.41 -15.18
N MET A 91 0.08 10.49 -14.34
CA MET A 91 0.87 10.11 -13.19
C MET A 91 2.00 9.20 -13.64
N LYS A 92 3.20 9.53 -13.20
CA LYS A 92 4.35 8.69 -13.49
C LYS A 92 4.59 7.78 -12.31
N LEU A 93 4.50 6.50 -12.57
CA LEU A 93 4.81 5.51 -11.57
C LEU A 93 6.22 5.02 -11.79
N LEU A 94 6.92 4.79 -10.69
CA LEU A 94 8.24 4.20 -10.79
C LEU A 94 8.09 2.77 -11.25
N GLN A 95 8.83 2.44 -12.27
CA GLN A 95 8.70 1.16 -12.92
C GLN A 95 9.80 0.22 -12.49
#